data_cdbed44f3d44cc013b22062202815f4f
#
_entry.id   cdbed44f3d44cc013b22062202815f4f
#
_cell.length_a   1.000
_cell.length_b   1.000
_cell.length_c   1.000
_cell.angle_alpha   90.00
_cell.angle_beta   90.00
_cell.angle_gamma   90.00
#
_symmetry.space_group_name_H-M   'P 1'
#
loop_
_entity.id
_entity.type
_entity.pdbx_description
1 polymer ?
#
loop_
_entity_poly.entity_id
_entity_poly.type
_entity_poly.pdbx_seq_one_letter_code
_entity_poly.pdbx_strand_id
1 'polypeptide(L)'
;GMRTRLDFDRYLRDIVGEGVSVYFQPPSNVSGAGQKVIKNIKYPAIIYSLDEYNTMSANNKKYSVQKEYGVTLITKDPDSDLPDKLVMIPTSRFDRNYESDGLYHSVFTIIF
;
A
#
# COMPACT_ATOMS: atom_id res chain seq x y z
N GLY A 1 -18.09 11.03 2.80
CA GLY A 1 -17.26 11.59 1.77
C GLY A 1 -16.24 10.62 1.26
N MET A 2 -15.64 10.93 0.14
CA MET A 2 -14.61 10.06 -0.42
C MET A 2 -13.33 10.15 0.40
N ARG A 3 -12.77 9.00 0.70
CA ARG A 3 -11.47 8.92 1.36
C ARG A 3 -10.37 9.22 0.35
N THR A 4 -9.42 10.01 0.76
CA THR A 4 -8.32 10.41 -0.11
C THR A 4 -7.09 9.54 0.12
N ARG A 5 -6.11 9.66 -0.78
CA ARG A 5 -4.82 9.01 -0.58
C ARG A 5 -4.18 9.42 0.75
N LEU A 6 -4.32 10.69 1.13
CA LEU A 6 -3.75 11.16 2.39
C LEU A 6 -4.43 10.51 3.59
N ASP A 7 -5.73 10.23 3.49
CA ASP A 7 -6.42 9.49 4.54
C ASP A 7 -5.87 8.07 4.66
N PHE A 8 -5.61 7.43 3.53
CA PHE A 8 -5.03 6.09 3.51
C PHE A 8 -3.61 6.09 4.08
N ASP A 9 -2.82 7.08 3.70
CA ASP A 9 -1.46 7.25 4.22
C ASP A 9 -1.48 7.35 5.74
N ARG A 10 -2.36 8.18 6.29
CA ARG A 10 -2.51 8.35 7.72
C ARG A 10 -2.96 7.05 8.39
N TYR A 11 -3.89 6.36 7.77
CA TYR A 11 -4.39 5.09 8.27
C TYR A 11 -3.26 4.05 8.39
N LEU A 12 -2.42 3.95 7.36
CA LEU A 12 -1.28 3.04 7.40
C LEU A 12 -0.30 3.42 8.51
N ARG A 13 -0.01 4.70 8.65
CA ARG A 13 0.91 5.17 9.70
C ARG A 13 0.40 4.86 11.09
N ASP A 14 -0.91 4.97 11.28
CA ASP A 14 -1.52 4.65 12.57
C ASP A 14 -1.42 3.17 12.90
N ILE A 15 -1.53 2.32 11.91
CA ILE A 15 -1.49 0.86 12.11
C ILE A 15 -0.07 0.39 12.43
N VAL A 16 0.91 0.87 11.67
CA VAL A 16 2.28 0.37 11.79
C VAL A 16 3.11 1.15 12.79
N GLY A 17 2.68 2.32 13.19
CA GLY A 17 3.36 3.13 14.20
C GLY A 17 4.51 3.94 13.63
N GLU A 18 5.23 4.61 14.53
CA GLU A 18 6.29 5.53 14.14
C GLU A 18 7.49 4.71 13.69
N GLY A 19 8.17 4.17 13.62
CA GLY A 19 9.35 3.43 13.20
C GLY A 19 9.31 2.93 11.78
N VAL A 20 8.18 3.11 11.09
CA VAL A 20 8.02 2.61 9.72
C VAL A 20 7.84 3.79 8.77
N SER A 21 8.63 3.81 7.71
CA SER A 21 8.54 4.84 6.69
C SER A 21 7.46 4.47 5.68
N VAL A 22 6.63 5.43 5.31
CA VAL A 22 5.53 5.20 4.37
C VAL A 22 5.73 6.09 3.16
N TYR A 23 5.78 5.48 1.98
CA TYR A 23 6.01 6.18 0.72
C TYR A 23 4.88 5.90 -0.25
N PHE A 24 4.50 6.93 -1.00
CA PHE A 24 3.54 6.78 -2.09
C PHE A 24 4.30 6.70 -3.42
N GLN A 25 3.94 5.70 -4.22
CA GLN A 25 4.48 5.57 -5.57
C GLN A 25 3.39 5.95 -6.56
N PRO A 26 3.52 7.09 -7.26
CA PRO A 26 2.54 7.47 -8.26
C PRO A 26 2.55 6.51 -9.43
N PRO A 27 1.43 6.32 -10.12
CA PRO A 27 1.41 5.51 -11.31
C PRO A 27 2.31 6.11 -12.39
N SER A 28 3.09 5.25 -13.03
CA SER A 28 3.95 5.69 -14.11
C SER A 28 3.20 5.55 -15.41
N ASN A 29 2.84 6.66 -16.02
CA ASN A 29 2.16 6.67 -17.32
C ASN A 29 3.13 6.80 -18.48
N VAL A 30 4.41 6.92 -18.19
CA VAL A 30 5.40 7.17 -19.22
C VAL A 30 6.32 5.97 -19.29
N SER A 31 6.32 5.31 -20.43
CA SER A 31 7.24 4.23 -20.66
C SER A 31 8.67 4.79 -20.68
N GLY A 32 9.48 4.32 -19.78
CA GLY A 32 10.92 4.52 -19.82
C GLY A 32 11.42 5.68 -19.00
N ALA A 33 11.19 6.89 -19.38
CA ALA A 33 12.00 8.01 -18.90
C ALA A 33 11.45 8.72 -17.66
N GLY A 34 10.43 8.21 -17.01
CA GLY A 34 9.81 8.97 -15.94
C GLY A 34 9.63 8.22 -14.62
N GLN A 35 10.22 7.08 -14.47
CA GLN A 35 10.08 6.35 -13.22
C GLN A 35 10.84 7.04 -12.12
N LYS A 36 10.11 7.56 -11.15
CA LYS A 36 10.73 8.05 -9.93
C LYS A 36 11.21 6.87 -9.12
N VAL A 37 12.51 6.71 -9.04
CA VAL A 37 13.10 5.76 -8.13
C VAL A 37 13.11 6.39 -6.75
N ILE A 38 12.49 5.74 -5.79
CA ILE A 38 12.54 6.19 -4.41
C ILE A 38 13.95 5.88 -3.90
N LYS A 39 14.69 6.93 -3.59
CA LYS A 39 16.06 6.79 -3.08
C LYS A 39 16.08 6.96 -1.57
N ASN A 40 17.06 6.35 -0.94
CA ASN A 40 17.31 6.48 0.51
C ASN A 40 16.14 5.99 1.35
N ILE A 41 15.61 4.83 1.00
CA ILE A 41 14.53 4.23 1.75
C ILE A 41 15.07 3.74 3.09
N LYS A 42 14.41 4.12 4.16
CA LYS A 42 14.72 3.63 5.50
C LYS A 42 13.81 2.46 5.83
N TYR A 43 14.39 1.34 6.16
CA TYR A 43 13.63 0.14 6.48
C TYR A 43 13.40 0.03 7.98
N PRO A 44 12.27 -0.53 8.42
CA PRO A 44 11.18 -1.05 7.60
C PRO A 44 10.41 0.06 6.87
N ALA A 45 9.92 -0.26 5.69
CA ALA A 45 9.26 0.71 4.85
C ALA A 45 7.99 0.12 4.22
N ILE A 46 7.02 0.98 3.98
CA ILE A 46 5.83 0.64 3.21
C ILE A 46 5.81 1.51 1.96
N ILE A 47 5.65 0.86 0.81
CA ILE A 47 5.47 1.56 -0.45
C ILE A 47 4.09 1.17 -0.96
N TYR A 48 3.24 2.15 -1.19
CA TYR A 48 1.88 1.88 -1.67
C TYR A 48 1.60 2.65 -2.94
N SER A 49 0.71 2.09 -3.76
CA SER A 49 0.27 2.72 -5.00
C SER A 49 -1.21 2.49 -5.17
N LEU A 50 -1.86 3.39 -5.92
CA LEU A 50 -3.26 3.22 -6.27
C LEU A 50 -3.33 2.32 -7.50
N ASP A 51 -3.87 1.13 -7.33
CA ASP A 51 -3.93 0.15 -8.42
C ASP A 51 -5.21 0.24 -9.22
N GLU A 52 -6.34 0.48 -8.56
CA GLU A 52 -7.62 0.43 -9.25
C GLU A 52 -8.69 1.22 -8.53
N TYR A 53 -9.64 1.74 -9.31
CA TYR A 53 -10.88 2.32 -8.80
C TYR A 53 -12.00 1.34 -9.09
N ASN A 54 -12.76 1.00 -8.07
CA ASN A 54 -13.97 0.21 -8.23
C ASN A 54 -15.18 1.08 -7.96
N THR A 55 -16.08 1.14 -8.94
CA THR A 55 -17.32 1.88 -8.78
C THR A 55 -18.47 0.90 -8.70
N MET A 56 -19.32 1.09 -7.70
CA MET A 56 -20.52 0.28 -7.55
C MET A 56 -21.72 1.19 -7.70
N SER A 57 -22.55 0.91 -8.70
CA SER A 57 -23.78 1.66 -8.88
C SER A 57 -24.95 0.85 -8.35
N ALA A 58 -25.84 1.55 -7.66
CA ALA A 58 -27.06 0.94 -7.13
C ALA A 58 -28.25 1.71 -7.67
N ASN A 59 -29.14 1.03 -8.40
CA ASN A 59 -30.40 1.57 -8.88
C ASN A 59 -30.25 2.85 -9.70
N ASN A 60 -29.27 2.88 -10.59
CA ASN A 60 -29.01 4.02 -11.47
C ASN A 60 -28.76 5.33 -10.73
N LYS A 61 -28.38 5.22 -9.47
CA LYS A 61 -28.05 6.39 -8.67
C LYS A 61 -26.57 6.43 -8.39
N LYS A 62 -26.17 7.40 -7.61
CA LYS A 62 -24.81 7.64 -7.28
C LYS A 62 -24.13 6.41 -6.66
N TYR A 63 -22.90 6.20 -6.98
CA TYR A 63 -22.13 5.03 -6.62
C TYR A 63 -21.29 5.23 -5.39
N SER A 64 -20.89 4.11 -4.82
CA SER A 64 -19.74 4.09 -3.94
C SER A 64 -18.49 3.95 -4.79
N VAL A 65 -17.48 4.72 -4.49
CA VAL A 65 -16.16 4.59 -5.12
C VAL A 65 -15.23 3.94 -4.11
N GLN A 66 -14.68 2.81 -4.49
CA GLN A 66 -13.68 2.13 -3.67
C GLN A 66 -12.34 2.19 -4.38
N LYS A 67 -11.31 2.52 -3.62
CA LYS A 67 -9.95 2.55 -4.14
C LYS A 67 -9.22 1.31 -3.68
N GLU A 68 -8.54 0.68 -4.62
CA GLU A 68 -7.74 -0.49 -4.35
C GLU A 68 -6.27 -0.11 -4.40
N TYR A 69 -5.60 -0.26 -3.27
CA TYR A 69 -4.19 0.09 -3.14
C TYR A 69 -3.34 -1.17 -3.06
N GLY A 70 -2.25 -1.17 -3.81
CA GLY A 70 -1.20 -2.17 -3.64
C GLY A 70 -0.21 -1.68 -2.60
N VAL A 71 0.05 -2.49 -1.60
CA VAL A 71 0.91 -2.13 -0.47
C VAL A 71 2.03 -3.14 -0.38
N THR A 72 3.26 -2.67 -0.44
CA THR A 72 4.44 -3.52 -0.26
C THR A 72 5.16 -3.11 1.01
N LEU A 73 5.26 -4.05 1.94
CA LEU A 73 6.04 -3.87 3.16
C LEU A 73 7.42 -4.48 2.96
N ILE A 74 8.45 -3.71 3.23
CA ILE A 74 9.83 -4.17 3.09
C ILE A 74 10.52 -4.09 4.44
N THR A 75 11.05 -5.21 4.92
CA THR A 75 11.76 -5.27 6.20
C THR A 75 13.10 -5.99 6.04
N LYS A 76 14.00 -5.72 6.96
CA LYS A 76 15.26 -6.48 7.07
C LYS A 76 15.12 -7.65 8.03
N ASP A 77 14.05 -7.70 8.79
CA ASP A 77 13.81 -8.69 9.84
C ASP A 77 12.77 -9.70 9.39
N PRO A 78 13.13 -10.98 9.22
CA PRO A 78 12.16 -11.99 8.80
C PRO A 78 11.11 -12.27 9.87
N ASP A 79 11.37 -11.90 11.11
CA ASP A 79 10.45 -12.14 12.22
C ASP A 79 9.65 -10.90 12.61
N SER A 80 9.59 -9.90 11.73
CA SER A 80 8.83 -8.69 11.97
C SER A 80 7.34 -9.00 12.13
N ASP A 81 6.67 -8.34 13.05
CA ASP A 81 5.22 -8.46 13.24
C ASP A 81 4.42 -7.52 12.36
N LEU A 82 5.09 -6.69 11.57
CA LEU A 82 4.42 -5.72 10.71
C LEU A 82 3.49 -6.36 9.67
N PRO A 83 3.88 -7.47 9.02
CA PRO A 83 2.94 -8.12 8.11
C PRO A 83 1.66 -8.55 8.79
N ASP A 84 1.75 -9.01 10.03
CA ASP A 84 0.58 -9.42 10.79
C ASP A 84 -0.37 -8.26 11.03
N LYS A 85 0.18 -7.08 11.28
CA LYS A 85 -0.63 -5.87 11.48
C LYS A 85 -1.38 -5.49 10.20
N LEU A 86 -0.74 -5.63 9.05
CA LEU A 86 -1.37 -5.31 7.77
C LEU A 86 -2.43 -6.34 7.40
N VAL A 87 -2.20 -7.61 7.68
CA VAL A 87 -3.17 -8.67 7.43
C VAL A 87 -4.45 -8.46 8.23
N MET A 88 -4.34 -7.88 9.42
CA MET A 88 -5.49 -7.65 10.29
C MET A 88 -6.41 -6.52 9.81
N ILE A 89 -6.02 -5.75 8.83
CA ILE A 89 -6.90 -4.74 8.23
C ILE A 89 -8.07 -5.48 7.55
N PRO A 90 -9.33 -5.14 7.87
CA PRO A 90 -10.48 -5.92 7.37
C PRO A 90 -10.56 -6.06 5.86
N THR A 91 -10.13 -5.05 5.10
CA THR A 91 -10.18 -5.08 3.65
C THR A 91 -8.87 -5.52 3.02
N SER A 92 -7.92 -5.94 3.83
CA SER A 92 -6.61 -6.35 3.35
C SER A 92 -6.64 -7.77 2.82
N ARG A 93 -5.93 -7.97 1.71
CA ARG A 93 -5.75 -9.30 1.13
C ARG A 93 -4.26 -9.49 0.93
N PHE A 94 -3.72 -10.55 1.52
CA PHE A 94 -2.32 -10.90 1.31
C PHE A 94 -2.15 -11.48 -0.09
N ASP A 95 -1.20 -10.93 -0.84
CA ASP A 95 -0.91 -11.38 -2.19
C ASP A 95 0.26 -12.37 -2.18
N ARG A 96 1.44 -11.92 -1.78
CA ARG A 96 2.63 -12.77 -1.79
C ARG A 96 3.71 -12.15 -0.92
N ASN A 97 4.72 -12.98 -0.62
CA ASN A 97 5.95 -12.47 -0.04
C ASN A 97 7.14 -13.05 -0.81
N TYR A 98 8.24 -12.32 -0.78
CA TYR A 98 9.47 -12.76 -1.42
C TYR A 98 10.66 -12.04 -0.79
N GLU A 99 11.84 -12.58 -1.04
CA GLU A 99 13.09 -11.96 -0.61
C GLU A 99 13.85 -11.45 -1.82
N SER A 100 14.42 -10.27 -1.72
CA SER A 100 15.27 -9.70 -2.75
C SER A 100 16.35 -8.85 -2.08
N ASP A 101 17.61 -9.12 -2.42
CA ASP A 101 18.76 -8.37 -1.91
C ASP A 101 18.81 -8.32 -0.37
N GLY A 102 18.45 -9.42 0.29
CA GLY A 102 18.45 -9.48 1.74
C GLY A 102 17.28 -8.76 2.40
N LEU A 103 16.30 -8.31 1.62
CA LEU A 103 15.12 -7.62 2.13
C LEU A 103 13.89 -8.50 1.92
N TYR A 104 13.03 -8.54 2.95
CA TYR A 104 11.82 -9.33 2.92
C TYR A 104 10.65 -8.45 2.49
N HIS A 105 10.00 -8.84 1.40
CA HIS A 105 8.89 -8.09 0.82
C HIS A 105 7.59 -8.84 1.06
N SER A 106 6.58 -8.13 1.55
CA SER A 106 5.23 -8.66 1.71
C SER A 106 4.28 -7.76 0.96
N VAL A 107 3.52 -8.33 0.04
CA VAL A 107 2.63 -7.56 -0.84
C VAL A 107 1.19 -7.80 -0.45
N PHE A 108 0.44 -6.72 -0.29
CA PHE A 108 -0.96 -6.75 0.10
C PHE A 108 -1.78 -5.91 -0.87
N THR A 109 -3.05 -6.24 -0.98
CA THR A 109 -4.04 -5.40 -1.65
C THR A 109 -5.05 -4.95 -0.61
N ILE A 110 -5.27 -3.64 -0.51
CA ILE A 110 -6.17 -3.07 0.50
C ILE A 110 -7.19 -2.18 -0.19
N ILE A 111 -8.45 -2.40 0.11
CA ILE A 111 -9.55 -1.57 -0.35
C ILE A 111 -9.84 -0.52 0.72
N PHE A 112 -9.86 0.74 0.32
CA PHE A 112 -10.02 1.81 1.30
C PHE A 112 -11.07 2.84 0.89
#